data_0d3e655a5ad108a35a6dcb6bc0b0d364
#
_entry.id   0d3e655a5ad108a35a6dcb6bc0b0d364
#
_cell.length_a   1.000
_cell.length_b   1.000
_cell.length_c   1.000
_cell.angle_alpha   90.00
_cell.angle_beta   90.00
_cell.angle_gamma   90.00
#
_symmetry.space_group_name_H-M   'P 1'
#
loop_
_entity.id
_entity.type
_entity.pdbx_description
1 polymer ?
#
loop_
_entity_poly.entity_id
_entity_poly.type
_entity_poly.pdbx_seq_one_letter_code
_entity_poly.pdbx_strand_id
1 'polypeptide(L)'
;MDHVYLVCYDISEQKRWRKVYKTMKGYGVWLQLSVFQCRLNRENLLRMTDTLTELIDTTEDHLMIIDVGPAENITIRVDSIGRPFKPIERRAVIV
;
A
#
# COMPACT_ATOMS: atom_id res chain seq x y z
N MET A 1 3.41 -17.88 -8.46
CA MET A 1 2.45 -17.07 -9.23
C MET A 1 2.13 -15.78 -8.48
N ASP A 2 2.16 -14.65 -9.17
CA ASP A 2 1.86 -13.39 -8.54
C ASP A 2 0.36 -13.14 -8.51
N HIS A 3 -0.08 -12.47 -7.46
CA HIS A 3 -1.43 -11.93 -7.36
C HIS A 3 -1.35 -10.42 -7.26
N VAL A 4 -2.43 -9.78 -7.64
CA VAL A 4 -2.58 -8.34 -7.47
C VAL A 4 -3.33 -8.10 -6.16
N TYR A 5 -2.80 -7.19 -5.36
CA TYR A 5 -3.40 -6.84 -4.08
C TYR A 5 -3.63 -5.34 -4.00
N LEU A 6 -4.70 -4.97 -3.34
CA LEU A 6 -4.88 -3.59 -2.92
C LEU A 6 -4.63 -3.55 -1.42
N VAL A 7 -3.76 -2.65 -1.00
CA VAL A 7 -3.43 -2.48 0.41
C VAL A 7 -3.94 -1.11 0.84
N CYS A 8 -4.83 -1.13 1.83
CA CYS A 8 -5.44 0.07 2.35
C CYS A 8 -5.15 0.16 3.83
N TYR A 9 -4.78 1.34 4.32
CA TYR A 9 -4.47 1.46 5.74
C TYR A 9 -4.98 2.77 6.31
N ASP A 10 -5.27 2.72 7.61
CA ASP A 10 -5.70 3.84 8.41
C ASP A 10 -4.81 3.87 9.63
N ILE A 11 -3.85 4.78 9.63
CA ILE A 11 -2.83 4.87 10.66
C ILE A 11 -3.05 6.17 11.43
N SER A 12 -3.24 6.07 12.73
CA SER A 12 -3.65 7.20 13.55
C SER A 12 -2.51 8.16 13.90
N GLU A 13 -1.27 7.72 13.80
CA GLU A 13 -0.12 8.54 14.20
C GLU A 13 0.79 8.77 12.99
N GLN A 14 1.16 10.03 12.77
CA GLN A 14 1.85 10.43 11.56
C GLN A 14 3.21 9.76 11.36
N LYS A 15 3.92 9.51 12.43
CA LYS A 15 5.23 8.89 12.34
C LYS A 15 5.12 7.45 11.84
N ARG A 16 4.13 6.71 12.35
CA ARG A 16 3.87 5.36 11.87
C ARG A 16 3.36 5.38 10.45
N TRP A 17 2.51 6.36 10.11
CA TRP A 17 2.00 6.52 8.75
C TRP A 17 3.16 6.65 7.75
N ARG A 18 4.16 7.47 8.07
CA ARG A 18 5.31 7.65 7.18
C ARG A 18 6.09 6.37 6.99
N LYS A 19 6.27 5.61 8.05
CA LYS A 19 7.00 4.35 7.98
C LYS A 19 6.25 3.33 7.12
N VAL A 20 4.94 3.25 7.28
CA VAL A 20 4.11 2.37 6.48
C VAL A 20 4.17 2.80 5.01
N TYR A 21 4.01 4.08 4.75
CA TYR A 21 4.09 4.61 3.39
C TYR A 21 5.43 4.28 2.73
N LYS A 22 6.51 4.50 3.45
CA LYS A 22 7.85 4.23 2.93
C LYS A 22 8.04 2.74 2.63
N THR A 23 7.54 1.89 3.50
CA THR A 23 7.59 0.45 3.30
C THR A 23 6.78 0.04 2.07
N MET A 24 5.58 0.58 1.94
CA MET A 24 4.70 0.24 0.83
C MET A 24 5.28 0.67 -0.52
N LYS A 25 6.03 1.75 -0.56
CA LYS A 25 6.69 2.18 -1.79
C LYS A 25 7.64 1.12 -2.33
N GLY A 26 8.18 0.29 -1.47
CA GLY A 26 9.06 -0.80 -1.88
C GLY A 26 8.32 -2.01 -2.41
N TYR A 27 7.01 -2.08 -2.21
CA TYR A 27 6.22 -3.23 -2.62
C TYR A 27 5.20 -2.96 -3.71
N GLY A 28 4.82 -1.70 -3.91
CA GLY A 28 3.77 -1.42 -4.87
C GLY A 28 3.74 0.01 -5.36
N VAL A 29 2.65 0.34 -6.03
CA VAL A 29 2.43 1.65 -6.64
C VAL A 29 1.37 2.40 -5.83
N TRP A 30 1.70 3.62 -5.44
CA TRP A 30 0.79 4.47 -4.70
C TRP A 30 -0.37 4.91 -5.59
N LEU A 31 -1.59 4.73 -5.11
CA LEU A 31 -2.77 5.16 -5.84
C LEU A 31 -3.34 6.44 -5.28
N GLN A 32 -3.54 6.48 -3.96
CA GLN A 32 -4.10 7.66 -3.31
C GLN A 32 -3.92 7.52 -1.80
N LEU A 33 -3.67 8.61 -1.12
CA LEU A 33 -3.52 8.68 0.35
C LEU A 33 -2.91 7.42 0.96
N SER A 34 -3.75 6.49 1.38
CA SER A 34 -3.32 5.27 2.05
C SER A 34 -3.70 4.02 1.27
N VAL A 35 -3.65 4.11 -0.06
CA VAL A 35 -3.99 2.99 -0.94
C VAL A 35 -2.85 2.70 -1.89
N PHE A 36 -2.39 1.46 -1.88
CA PHE A 36 -1.35 0.97 -2.78
C PHE A 36 -1.84 -0.24 -3.56
N GLN A 37 -1.37 -0.36 -4.78
CA GLN A 37 -1.58 -1.53 -5.62
C GLN A 37 -0.27 -2.29 -5.70
N CYS A 38 -0.29 -3.56 -5.37
CA CYS A 38 0.90 -4.40 -5.32
C CYS A 38 0.73 -5.62 -6.21
N ARG A 39 1.82 -6.05 -6.84
CA ARG A 39 1.86 -7.32 -7.53
C ARG A 39 2.92 -8.16 -6.82
N LEU A 40 2.49 -9.19 -6.11
CA LEU A 40 3.38 -9.94 -5.21
C LEU A 40 3.19 -11.44 -5.38
N ASN A 41 4.29 -12.18 -5.23
CA ASN A 41 4.21 -13.61 -5.02
C ASN A 41 3.96 -13.85 -3.52
N ARG A 42 3.74 -15.13 -3.17
CA ARG A 42 3.41 -15.47 -1.79
C ARG A 42 4.51 -15.07 -0.80
N GLU A 43 5.75 -15.27 -1.17
CA GLU A 43 6.88 -14.96 -0.29
C GLU A 43 6.94 -13.47 0.03
N ASN A 44 6.80 -12.64 -0.98
CA ASN A 44 6.85 -11.20 -0.79
C ASN A 44 5.62 -10.68 -0.05
N LEU A 45 4.47 -11.32 -0.27
CA LEU A 45 3.27 -10.99 0.49
C LEU A 45 3.50 -11.22 2.00
N LEU A 46 4.10 -12.36 2.34
CA LEU A 46 4.37 -12.68 3.74
C LEU A 46 5.38 -11.71 4.34
N ARG A 47 6.43 -11.37 3.61
CA ARG A 47 7.43 -10.41 4.08
C ARG A 47 6.81 -9.04 4.33
N MET A 48 6.00 -8.59 3.39
CA MET A 48 5.32 -7.30 3.52
C MET A 48 4.41 -7.30 4.74
N THR A 49 3.62 -8.36 4.89
CA THR A 49 2.68 -8.49 6.00
C THR A 49 3.40 -8.48 7.34
N ASP A 50 4.51 -9.22 7.43
CA ASP A 50 5.30 -9.27 8.67
C ASP A 50 5.86 -7.89 9.02
N THR A 51 6.43 -7.22 8.04
CA THR A 51 7.00 -5.88 8.26
C THR A 51 5.93 -4.90 8.71
N LEU A 52 4.78 -4.90 8.04
CA LEU A 52 3.70 -3.98 8.38
C LEU A 52 3.13 -4.28 9.76
N THR A 53 3.01 -5.54 10.12
CA THR A 53 2.49 -5.93 11.42
C THR A 53 3.37 -5.37 12.54
N GLU A 54 4.68 -5.33 12.33
CA GLU A 54 5.60 -4.77 13.33
C GLU A 54 5.57 -3.25 13.37
N LEU A 55 5.23 -2.61 12.27
CA LEU A 55 5.24 -1.15 12.21
C LEU A 55 4.00 -0.51 12.80
N ILE A 56 2.85 -1.14 12.66
CA ILE A 56 1.58 -0.55 13.11
C ILE A 56 1.31 -0.83 14.58
N ASP A 57 0.43 -0.04 15.14
CA ASP A 57 -0.12 -0.27 16.48
C ASP A 57 -1.47 -0.96 16.29
N THR A 58 -1.55 -2.24 16.59
CA THR A 58 -2.75 -3.03 16.31
C THR A 58 -3.98 -2.60 17.12
N THR A 59 -3.78 -1.78 18.13
CA THR A 59 -4.90 -1.25 18.91
C THR A 59 -5.46 0.05 18.36
N GLU A 60 -4.68 0.78 17.55
CA GLU A 60 -5.08 2.09 17.04
C GLU A 60 -5.12 2.18 15.53
N ASP A 61 -4.41 1.28 14.86
CA ASP A 61 -4.27 1.34 13.41
C ASP A 61 -5.00 0.19 12.76
N HIS A 62 -5.35 0.36 11.50
CA HIS A 62 -5.99 -0.68 10.71
C HIS A 62 -5.30 -0.80 9.36
N LEU A 63 -5.13 -2.02 8.88
CA LEU A 63 -4.54 -2.28 7.58
C LEU A 63 -5.29 -3.43 6.93
N MET A 64 -5.63 -3.28 5.67
CA MET A 64 -6.42 -4.24 4.94
C MET A 64 -5.69 -4.62 3.66
N ILE A 65 -5.59 -5.92 3.40
CA ILE A 65 -4.98 -6.43 2.16
C ILE A 65 -6.08 -7.16 1.40
N ILE A 66 -6.38 -6.66 0.21
CA ILE A 66 -7.44 -7.22 -0.63
C ILE A 66 -6.78 -7.97 -1.77
N ASP A 67 -7.02 -9.27 -1.84
CA ASP A 67 -6.53 -10.10 -2.93
C ASP A 67 -7.49 -9.96 -4.11
N VAL A 68 -7.02 -9.33 -5.19
CA VAL A 68 -7.84 -9.10 -6.37
C VAL A 68 -7.85 -10.31 -7.30
N GLY A 69 -6.76 -11.10 -7.28
CA GLY A 69 -6.67 -12.30 -8.08
C GLY A 69 -5.32 -12.47 -8.77
N PRO A 70 -5.17 -13.54 -9.56
CA PRO A 70 -3.93 -13.81 -10.28
C PRO A 70 -3.55 -12.67 -11.21
N ALA A 71 -2.30 -12.24 -11.13
CA ALA A 71 -1.84 -11.08 -11.86
C ALA A 71 -1.92 -11.24 -13.38
N GLU A 72 -1.84 -12.47 -13.87
CA GLU A 72 -1.90 -12.74 -15.30
C GLU A 72 -3.24 -12.35 -15.92
N ASN A 73 -4.31 -12.44 -15.12
CA ASN A 73 -5.67 -12.23 -15.61
C ASN A 73 -6.28 -10.91 -15.14
N ILE A 74 -5.52 -10.12 -14.39
CA ILE A 74 -6.05 -8.92 -13.75
C ILE A 74 -5.31 -7.70 -14.25
N THR A 75 -6.07 -6.73 -14.75
CA THR A 75 -5.56 -5.40 -15.02
C THR A 75 -6.47 -4.44 -14.27
N ILE A 76 -5.89 -3.76 -13.29
CA ILE A 76 -6.67 -2.79 -12.52
C ILE A 76 -6.74 -1.50 -13.31
N ARG A 77 -7.96 -1.09 -13.63
CA ARG A 77 -8.20 0.15 -14.32
C ARG A 77 -8.55 1.22 -13.28
N VAL A 78 -7.85 2.35 -13.34
CA VAL A 78 -8.09 3.46 -12.42
C VAL A 78 -8.59 4.65 -13.21
N ASP A 79 -9.81 5.09 -12.92
CA ASP A 79 -10.36 6.31 -13.48
C ASP A 79 -10.32 7.37 -12.39
N SER A 80 -9.61 8.47 -12.66
CA SER A 80 -9.45 9.53 -11.68
C SER A 80 -10.27 10.74 -12.10
N ILE A 81 -11.04 11.25 -11.15
CA ILE A 81 -11.94 12.39 -11.37
C ILE A 81 -11.59 13.46 -10.35
N GLY A 82 -11.52 14.70 -10.79
CA GLY A 82 -11.22 15.82 -9.91
C GLY A 82 -9.81 16.32 -10.09
N ARG A 83 -9.12 16.60 -9.00
CA ARG A 83 -7.77 17.12 -9.07
C ARG A 83 -6.82 16.12 -9.71
N PRO A 84 -5.79 16.58 -10.44
CA PRO A 84 -4.81 15.68 -11.03
C PRO A 84 -4.16 14.80 -9.96
N PHE A 85 -3.94 13.54 -10.32
CA PHE A 85 -3.26 12.58 -9.47
C PHE A 85 -1.79 12.99 -9.32
N LYS A 86 -1.31 13.13 -8.10
CA LYS A 86 0.08 13.45 -7.84
C LYS A 86 0.63 12.53 -6.76
N PRO A 87 1.74 11.86 -7.03
CA PRO A 87 2.36 11.01 -6.01
C PRO A 87 2.75 11.83 -4.78
N ILE A 88 2.40 11.32 -3.61
CA ILE A 88 2.68 12.00 -2.36
C ILE A 88 4.16 11.96 -2.01
N GLU A 89 4.92 11.08 -2.62
CA GLU A 89 6.35 10.97 -2.32
C GLU A 89 7.12 12.26 -2.59
N ARG A 90 6.58 13.14 -3.40
CA ARG A 90 7.22 14.44 -3.60
C ARG A 90 7.29 15.22 -2.31
N ARG A 91 6.27 15.06 -1.46
CA ARG A 91 6.23 15.73 -0.17
C ARG A 91 6.94 14.93 0.88
N ALA A 92 6.85 13.63 0.78
CA ALA A 92 7.53 12.74 1.71
C ALA A 92 9.03 12.95 1.64
N VAL A 93 9.54 13.20 0.46
CA VAL A 93 10.97 13.44 0.27
C VAL A 93 11.42 14.70 0.97
N ILE A 94 10.55 15.66 1.09
CA ILE A 94 10.87 16.93 1.73
C ILE A 94 10.93 16.78 3.25
N VAL A 95 10.28 15.77 3.73
CA VAL A 95 10.23 15.50 5.15
C VAL A 95 11.42 14.67 5.58
#